data_df0fbbf32ec82da33c4b8cd4fd201b54
#
_entry.id   df0fbbf32ec82da33c4b8cd4fd201b54
#
_cell.length_a   1.000
_cell.length_b   1.000
_cell.length_c   1.000
_cell.angle_alpha   90.00
_cell.angle_beta   90.00
_cell.angle_gamma   90.00
#
_symmetry.space_group_name_H-M   'P 1'
#
loop_
_entity.id
_entity.type
_entity.pdbx_description
1 polymer ?
#
loop_
_entity_poly.entity_id
_entity_poly.type
_entity_poly.pdbx_seq_one_letter_code
_entity_poly.pdbx_strand_id
1 'polypeptide(L)'
;MNNSIAQSSAPVSLLRHVVLFKFKDDTNPEKLKEIENEFRALPSKIDAIYDFEWGTDVSVEGKSQGFTHCFLVTFRSEADRDTYLRHPAHEAFRAVMRPHLEKGLVIDYWTKA
;
A
#
# COMPACT_ATOMS: atom_id res chain seq x y z
N MET A 1 -37.19 8.45 0.95
CA MET A 1 -36.52 8.32 1.27
C MET A 1 -35.83 7.85 1.45
N ASN A 2 -35.76 7.64 1.49
CA ASN A 2 -35.06 7.32 1.87
C ASN A 2 -34.39 6.69 1.82
N ASN A 3 -34.40 6.24 1.68
CA ASN A 3 -33.68 5.65 1.77
C ASN A 3 -32.76 5.28 1.38
N SER A 4 -33.22 4.73 0.65
CA SER A 4 -31.95 4.43 0.11
C SER A 4 -30.86 4.84 1.02
N ILE A 5 -31.12 5.78 1.70
CA ILE A 5 -30.17 6.19 2.69
C ILE A 5 -29.90 5.10 3.68
N ALA A 6 -30.91 4.28 3.89
CA ALA A 6 -30.74 3.15 4.78
C ALA A 6 -29.65 2.22 4.27
N GLN A 7 -29.54 2.07 2.96
CA GLN A 7 -28.51 1.22 2.42
C GLN A 7 -27.13 1.82 2.67
N SER A 8 -27.05 3.13 2.64
CA SER A 8 -25.77 3.76 2.83
C SER A 8 -25.24 3.58 4.23
N SER A 9 -26.07 3.16 5.17
CA SER A 9 -25.60 2.93 6.53
C SER A 9 -24.92 1.57 6.68
N ALA A 10 -25.08 0.68 5.73
CA ALA A 10 -24.45 -0.63 5.82
C ALA A 10 -22.96 -0.51 5.58
N PRO A 11 -22.13 -1.18 6.39
CA PRO A 11 -20.68 -1.16 6.16
C PRO A 11 -20.35 -1.76 4.81
N VAL A 12 -19.42 -1.14 4.12
CA VAL A 12 -18.91 -1.66 2.87
C VAL A 12 -17.59 -2.34 3.18
N SER A 13 -17.44 -3.59 2.70
CA SER A 13 -16.16 -4.29 2.84
C SER A 13 -15.21 -3.78 1.78
N LEU A 14 -14.01 -3.47 2.21
CA LEU A 14 -12.94 -3.02 1.33
C LEU A 14 -11.76 -3.97 1.48
N LEU A 15 -11.01 -4.13 0.40
CA LEU A 15 -9.84 -4.99 0.38
C LEU A 15 -8.61 -4.15 0.70
N ARG A 16 -7.98 -4.43 1.83
CA ARG A 16 -6.75 -3.75 2.23
C ARG A 16 -5.54 -4.56 1.81
N HIS A 17 -4.57 -3.89 1.23
CA HIS A 17 -3.32 -4.48 0.77
C HIS A 17 -2.22 -3.78 1.58
N VAL A 18 -1.70 -4.48 2.58
CA VAL A 18 -0.73 -3.93 3.53
C VAL A 18 0.66 -4.36 3.10
N VAL A 19 1.53 -3.39 2.86
CA VAL A 19 2.87 -3.65 2.36
C VAL A 19 3.88 -3.09 3.35
N LEU A 20 4.76 -3.93 3.87
CA LEU A 20 5.84 -3.53 4.75
C LEU A 20 7.17 -3.70 4.03
N PHE A 21 8.05 -2.70 4.15
CA PHE A 21 9.37 -2.77 3.55
C PHE A 21 10.46 -2.62 4.60
N LYS A 22 11.47 -3.47 4.48
CA LYS A 22 12.75 -3.30 5.14
C LYS A 22 13.78 -3.09 4.03
N PHE A 23 14.42 -1.93 4.02
CA PHE A 23 15.41 -1.61 2.99
C PHE A 23 16.80 -2.02 3.43
N LYS A 24 17.69 -2.22 2.45
CA LYS A 24 19.09 -2.53 2.74
C LYS A 24 19.72 -1.37 3.47
N ASP A 25 20.63 -1.68 4.40
CA ASP A 25 21.24 -0.69 5.28
C ASP A 25 22.00 0.38 4.51
N ASP A 26 22.55 0.03 3.34
CA ASP A 26 23.35 0.96 2.53
C ASP A 26 22.51 1.80 1.59
N THR A 27 21.18 1.73 1.67
CA THR A 27 20.33 2.58 0.84
C THR A 27 20.43 4.02 1.32
N ASN A 28 20.85 4.94 0.43
CA ASN A 28 21.02 6.31 0.86
C ASN A 28 19.66 7.01 1.02
N PRO A 29 19.63 8.08 1.84
CA PRO A 29 18.38 8.78 2.13
C PRO A 29 17.68 9.36 0.91
N GLU A 30 18.43 9.78 -0.09
CA GLU A 30 17.83 10.35 -1.31
C GLU A 30 17.11 9.27 -2.10
N LYS A 31 17.67 8.06 -2.16
CA LYS A 31 17.02 6.94 -2.83
C LYS A 31 15.76 6.52 -2.08
N LEU A 32 15.81 6.51 -0.74
CA LEU A 32 14.61 6.21 0.04
C LEU A 32 13.50 7.21 -0.27
N LYS A 33 13.85 8.49 -0.36
CA LYS A 33 12.86 9.51 -0.66
C LYS A 33 12.29 9.32 -2.06
N GLU A 34 13.12 8.94 -3.01
CA GLU A 34 12.66 8.64 -4.37
C GLU A 34 11.65 7.50 -4.35
N ILE A 35 11.95 6.43 -3.63
CA ILE A 35 11.06 5.27 -3.54
C ILE A 35 9.73 5.67 -2.89
N GLU A 36 9.78 6.44 -1.81
CA GLU A 36 8.57 6.93 -1.15
C GLU A 36 7.71 7.74 -2.11
N ASN A 37 8.34 8.65 -2.84
CA ASN A 37 7.61 9.52 -3.77
C ASN A 37 7.03 8.72 -4.94
N GLU A 38 7.76 7.72 -5.44
CA GLU A 38 7.27 6.88 -6.52
C GLU A 38 6.04 6.07 -6.09
N PHE A 39 6.07 5.52 -4.87
CA PHE A 39 4.89 4.79 -4.37
C PHE A 39 3.71 5.73 -4.21
N ARG A 40 3.96 6.90 -3.60
CA ARG A 40 2.90 7.90 -3.38
C ARG A 40 2.25 8.38 -4.67
N ALA A 41 2.97 8.29 -5.78
CA ALA A 41 2.45 8.73 -7.07
C ALA A 41 1.51 7.70 -7.71
N LEU A 42 1.52 6.45 -7.25
CA LEU A 42 0.73 5.40 -7.89
C LEU A 42 -0.77 5.67 -7.92
N PRO A 43 -1.39 6.23 -6.87
CA PRO A 43 -2.83 6.51 -6.95
C PRO A 43 -3.23 7.43 -8.09
N SER A 44 -2.35 8.33 -8.50
CA SER A 44 -2.65 9.22 -9.63
C SER A 44 -2.45 8.53 -10.97
N LYS A 45 -1.84 7.35 -10.99
CA LYS A 45 -1.54 6.62 -12.22
C LYS A 45 -2.38 5.37 -12.39
N ILE A 46 -3.01 4.88 -11.33
CA ILE A 46 -3.74 3.61 -11.34
C ILE A 46 -5.12 3.84 -10.74
N ASP A 47 -6.12 3.93 -11.62
CA ASP A 47 -7.49 4.24 -11.21
C ASP A 47 -8.10 3.16 -10.31
N ALA A 48 -7.57 1.93 -10.36
CA ALA A 48 -8.08 0.84 -9.54
C ALA A 48 -7.85 1.06 -8.05
N ILE A 49 -6.92 1.94 -7.68
CA ILE A 49 -6.67 2.23 -6.27
C ILE A 49 -7.81 3.10 -5.73
N TYR A 50 -8.49 2.59 -4.70
CA TYR A 50 -9.59 3.31 -4.07
C TYR A 50 -9.09 4.31 -3.04
N ASP A 51 -8.12 3.90 -2.23
CA ASP A 51 -7.58 4.75 -1.16
C ASP A 51 -6.13 4.35 -0.90
N PHE A 52 -5.36 5.27 -0.34
CA PHE A 52 -3.95 5.05 -0.14
C PHE A 52 -3.47 5.89 1.05
N GLU A 53 -2.71 5.25 1.92
CA GLU A 53 -2.00 5.97 2.98
C GLU A 53 -0.71 5.22 3.27
N TRP A 54 0.25 5.90 3.89
CA TRP A 54 1.51 5.27 4.23
C TRP A 54 2.17 6.01 5.39
N GLY A 55 3.13 5.34 6.00
CA GLY A 55 3.90 5.95 7.07
C GLY A 55 5.13 5.14 7.39
N THR A 56 5.92 5.66 8.32
CA THR A 56 7.11 4.96 8.80
C THR A 56 6.91 4.52 10.24
N ASP A 57 7.66 3.50 10.64
CA ASP A 57 7.51 2.89 11.96
C ASP A 57 7.82 3.88 13.07
N VAL A 58 6.89 4.00 14.02
CA VAL A 58 7.08 4.77 15.24
C VAL A 58 6.74 3.95 16.48
N SER A 59 6.70 2.62 16.34
CA SER A 59 6.37 1.74 17.46
C SER A 59 7.46 1.77 18.52
N VAL A 60 7.03 1.74 19.79
CA VAL A 60 7.96 1.74 20.91
C VAL A 60 8.15 0.35 21.51
N GLU A 61 7.56 -0.69 20.90
CA GLU A 61 7.61 -2.03 21.48
C GLU A 61 8.85 -2.82 21.10
N GLY A 62 9.64 -2.34 20.11
CA GLY A 62 10.84 -3.06 19.68
C GLY A 62 10.52 -4.31 18.89
N LYS A 63 9.39 -4.37 18.21
CA LYS A 63 8.92 -5.57 17.52
C LYS A 63 8.77 -5.38 16.02
N SER A 64 9.29 -4.31 15.45
CA SER A 64 9.11 -4.02 14.03
C SER A 64 9.98 -4.90 13.13
N GLN A 65 10.95 -5.61 13.68
CA GLN A 65 11.81 -6.56 12.95
C GLN A 65 12.54 -5.91 11.76
N GLY A 66 12.84 -4.62 11.88
CA GLY A 66 13.57 -3.90 10.85
C GLY A 66 12.70 -3.33 9.74
N PHE A 67 11.40 -3.62 9.73
CA PHE A 67 10.50 -2.99 8.78
C PHE A 67 10.31 -1.53 9.19
N THR A 68 10.54 -0.62 8.23
CA THR A 68 10.48 0.81 8.51
C THR A 68 9.33 1.51 7.81
N HIS A 69 8.81 0.91 6.74
CA HIS A 69 7.77 1.54 5.91
C HIS A 69 6.54 0.66 5.85
N CYS A 70 5.38 1.28 5.96
CA CYS A 70 4.11 0.60 5.80
C CYS A 70 3.27 1.38 4.81
N PHE A 71 2.80 0.71 3.76
CA PHE A 71 1.93 1.31 2.76
C PHE A 71 0.61 0.55 2.78
N LEU A 72 -0.48 1.26 2.90
CA LEU A 72 -1.83 0.68 2.92
C LEU A 72 -2.55 1.10 1.66
N VAL A 73 -2.71 0.14 0.75
CA VAL A 73 -3.41 0.38 -0.52
C VAL A 73 -4.76 -0.31 -0.44
N THR A 74 -5.83 0.41 -0.74
CA THR A 74 -7.18 -0.12 -0.59
C THR A 74 -7.85 -0.24 -1.95
N PHE A 75 -8.58 -1.34 -2.14
CA PHE A 75 -9.30 -1.64 -3.37
C PHE A 75 -10.75 -1.97 -3.05
N ARG A 76 -11.63 -1.77 -4.04
CA ARG A 76 -13.04 -2.15 -3.89
C ARG A 76 -13.27 -3.63 -4.16
N SER A 77 -12.36 -4.27 -4.89
CA SER A 77 -12.55 -5.66 -5.33
C SER A 77 -11.21 -6.33 -5.54
N GLU A 78 -11.26 -7.67 -5.61
CA GLU A 78 -10.07 -8.44 -5.96
C GLU A 78 -9.63 -8.15 -7.40
N ALA A 79 -10.59 -7.91 -8.29
CA ALA A 79 -10.26 -7.58 -9.68
C ALA A 79 -9.45 -6.29 -9.75
N ASP A 80 -9.81 -5.29 -8.95
CA ASP A 80 -9.06 -4.04 -8.91
C ASP A 80 -7.65 -4.24 -8.35
N ARG A 81 -7.52 -5.06 -7.30
CA ARG A 81 -6.20 -5.40 -6.77
C ARG A 81 -5.36 -6.08 -7.85
N ASP A 82 -5.95 -7.01 -8.59
CA ASP A 82 -5.20 -7.74 -9.62
C ASP A 82 -4.80 -6.81 -10.75
N THR A 83 -5.66 -5.87 -11.12
CA THR A 83 -5.32 -4.82 -12.11
C THR A 83 -4.12 -4.02 -11.63
N TYR A 84 -4.10 -3.61 -10.36
CA TYR A 84 -2.99 -2.88 -9.77
C TYR A 84 -1.70 -3.69 -9.84
N LEU A 85 -1.74 -4.95 -9.45
CA LEU A 85 -0.54 -5.78 -9.42
C LEU A 85 0.10 -5.96 -10.79
N ARG A 86 -0.69 -5.93 -11.86
CA ARG A 86 -0.19 -6.09 -13.23
C ARG A 86 0.00 -4.77 -13.97
N HIS A 87 -0.34 -3.66 -13.34
CA HIS A 87 -0.31 -2.38 -14.02
C HIS A 87 1.13 -1.96 -14.34
N PRO A 88 1.38 -1.41 -15.54
CA PRO A 88 2.74 -0.97 -15.90
C PRO A 88 3.35 0.02 -14.92
N ALA A 89 2.55 0.91 -14.33
CA ALA A 89 3.05 1.87 -13.35
C ALA A 89 3.53 1.15 -12.08
N HIS A 90 2.86 0.08 -11.67
CA HIS A 90 3.28 -0.72 -10.52
C HIS A 90 4.60 -1.43 -10.83
N GLU A 91 4.73 -1.98 -12.04
CA GLU A 91 5.98 -2.63 -12.45
C GLU A 91 7.12 -1.63 -12.49
N ALA A 92 6.88 -0.42 -12.99
CA ALA A 92 7.91 0.61 -13.04
C ALA A 92 8.37 0.98 -11.62
N PHE A 93 7.42 1.09 -10.67
CA PHE A 93 7.77 1.33 -9.28
C PHE A 93 8.62 0.19 -8.72
N ARG A 94 8.23 -1.05 -8.98
CA ARG A 94 8.97 -2.21 -8.47
C ARG A 94 10.41 -2.22 -8.99
N ALA A 95 10.61 -1.81 -10.24
CA ALA A 95 11.95 -1.78 -10.82
C ALA A 95 12.85 -0.78 -10.09
N VAL A 96 12.29 0.34 -9.62
CA VAL A 96 13.05 1.33 -8.85
C VAL A 96 13.34 0.83 -7.44
N MET A 97 12.38 0.18 -6.82
CA MET A 97 12.43 -0.19 -5.41
C MET A 97 13.22 -1.48 -5.16
N ARG A 98 13.03 -2.48 -6.02
CA ARG A 98 13.53 -3.85 -5.76
C ARG A 98 15.03 -3.93 -5.47
N PRO A 99 15.92 -3.18 -6.17
CA PRO A 99 17.34 -3.28 -5.86
C PRO A 99 17.72 -2.87 -4.45
N HIS A 100 16.86 -2.12 -3.78
CA HIS A 100 17.13 -1.58 -2.44
C HIS A 100 16.37 -2.31 -1.35
N LEU A 101 15.53 -3.27 -1.72
CA LEU A 101 14.69 -3.99 -0.76
C LEU A 101 15.47 -5.16 -0.18
N GLU A 102 15.54 -5.23 1.15
CA GLU A 102 16.07 -6.41 1.82
C GLU A 102 14.96 -7.42 2.07
N LYS A 103 13.77 -6.95 2.52
CA LYS A 103 12.68 -7.83 2.85
C LYS A 103 11.36 -7.10 2.69
N GLY A 104 10.39 -7.77 2.08
CA GLY A 104 9.03 -7.24 1.96
C GLY A 104 8.04 -8.20 2.58
N LEU A 105 6.94 -7.65 3.08
CA LEU A 105 5.85 -8.43 3.63
C LEU A 105 4.55 -7.84 3.12
N VAL A 106 3.68 -8.71 2.60
CA VAL A 106 2.38 -8.28 2.07
C VAL A 106 1.29 -9.12 2.72
N ILE A 107 0.28 -8.45 3.25
CA ILE A 107 -0.90 -9.11 3.80
C ILE A 107 -2.13 -8.41 3.24
N ASP A 108 -3.06 -9.19 2.72
CA ASP A 108 -4.34 -8.67 2.24
C ASP A 108 -5.45 -9.15 3.16
N TYR A 109 -6.43 -8.28 3.39
CA TYR A 109 -7.60 -8.68 4.14
C TYR A 109 -8.81 -7.85 3.73
N TRP A 110 -9.99 -8.44 3.87
CA TRP A 110 -11.23 -7.69 3.74
C TRP A 110 -11.57 -7.06 5.08
N THR A 111 -11.97 -5.79 5.05
CA THR A 111 -12.38 -5.13 6.29
C THR A 111 -13.60 -5.85 6.88
N LYS A 112 -13.63 -5.92 8.20
CA LYS A 112 -14.74 -6.55 8.92
C LYS A 112 -15.39 -5.52 9.82
N ALA A 113 -16.72 -5.62 9.90
CA ALA A 113 -17.48 -4.73 10.76
C ALA A 113 -17.26 -5.05 12.24
#